data_68ad70ebefd0dd7d0ae45e89c899ebf4
#
_entry.id   68ad70ebefd0dd7d0ae45e89c899ebf4
#
_cell.length_a   1.000
_cell.length_b   1.000
_cell.length_c   1.000
_cell.angle_alpha   90.00
_cell.angle_beta   90.00
_cell.angle_gamma   90.00
#
_symmetry.space_group_name_H-M   'P 1'
#
loop_
_entity.id
_entity.type
_entity.pdbx_description
1 polymer ?
#
loop_
_entity_poly.entity_id
_entity_poly.type
_entity_poly.pdbx_seq_one_letter_code
_entity_poly.pdbx_strand_id
1 'polypeptide(L)'
;MLKYINGITEKKLLQWIRETIKDSSNVLSSGYQGQVYLYKDKTNSLIIKSPKEGLLEKRISRTMLRREYRIYSKLSGIKGVPRCYGLIEGKYLVLEFINGVTMRDAKIRDRRIFFENLLYLIKEMHRAGIAHMDLKKKDNLLVVNGKMPCIIDFGAAVSRKPGFSPLNWYLYNLASKFDFNAWIKLKYGKRLENIIDEDRQYYRMTFEEKSSMVIKRIYLWVRKYLGKIL
;
A
#
# COMPACT_ATOMS: atom_id res chain seq x y z
N MET A 1 -7.72 -11.51 18.92
CA MET A 1 -7.41 -10.89 20.22
C MET A 1 -6.58 -9.64 19.95
N LEU A 2 -6.94 -8.52 20.55
CA LEU A 2 -6.21 -7.26 20.41
C LEU A 2 -4.88 -7.34 21.17
N LYS A 3 -3.77 -6.94 20.54
CA LYS A 3 -2.49 -6.75 21.25
C LYS A 3 -2.64 -5.57 22.22
N TYR A 4 -1.86 -5.59 23.30
CA TYR A 4 -1.89 -4.51 24.28
C TYR A 4 -1.68 -3.13 23.65
N ILE A 5 -2.61 -2.23 23.93
CA ILE A 5 -2.53 -0.80 23.61
C ILE A 5 -2.66 -0.06 24.93
N ASN A 6 -1.72 0.83 25.22
CA ASN A 6 -1.60 1.49 26.51
C ASN A 6 -2.93 2.16 26.94
N GLY A 7 -3.52 1.69 28.03
CA GLY A 7 -4.76 2.24 28.61
C GLY A 7 -6.05 2.01 27.80
N ILE A 8 -6.02 1.23 26.70
CA ILE A 8 -7.22 0.94 25.89
C ILE A 8 -7.59 -0.55 26.01
N THR A 9 -8.81 -0.79 26.44
CA THR A 9 -9.41 -2.14 26.40
C THR A 9 -10.14 -2.35 25.08
N GLU A 10 -10.20 -3.62 24.63
CA GLU A 10 -10.98 -3.99 23.44
C GLU A 10 -12.45 -3.55 23.54
N LYS A 11 -13.04 -3.64 24.72
CA LYS A 11 -14.42 -3.22 25.01
C LYS A 11 -14.61 -1.71 24.79
N LYS A 12 -13.69 -0.87 25.31
CA LYS A 12 -13.73 0.59 25.13
C LYS A 12 -13.62 0.98 23.67
N LEU A 13 -12.67 0.35 22.96
CA LEU A 13 -12.47 0.63 21.53
C LEU A 13 -13.67 0.17 20.70
N LEU A 14 -14.25 -0.98 21.00
CA LEU A 14 -15.45 -1.47 20.32
C LEU A 14 -16.68 -0.56 20.53
N GLN A 15 -16.87 -0.06 21.73
CA GLN A 15 -17.93 0.91 22.01
C GLN A 15 -17.73 2.18 21.16
N TRP A 16 -16.54 2.75 21.17
CA TRP A 16 -16.21 3.92 20.34
C TRP A 16 -16.44 3.66 18.85
N ILE A 17 -16.03 2.49 18.33
CA ILE A 17 -16.27 2.10 16.93
C ILE A 17 -17.77 2.12 16.60
N ARG A 18 -18.60 1.54 17.47
CA ARG A 18 -20.06 1.47 17.25
C ARG A 18 -20.72 2.84 17.24
N GLU A 19 -20.31 3.72 18.13
CA GLU A 19 -20.79 5.10 18.21
C GLU A 19 -20.35 5.88 16.95
N THR A 20 -19.07 5.82 16.61
CA THR A 20 -18.47 6.52 15.45
C THR A 20 -19.09 6.08 14.11
N ILE A 21 -19.36 4.78 13.92
CA ILE A 21 -20.02 4.27 12.71
C ILE A 21 -21.45 4.82 12.62
N LYS A 22 -22.18 4.85 13.73
CA LYS A 22 -23.57 5.35 13.78
C LYS A 22 -23.65 6.83 13.39
N ASP A 23 -22.71 7.63 13.89
CA ASP A 23 -22.72 9.08 13.70
C ASP A 23 -21.93 9.51 12.44
N SER A 24 -21.31 8.56 11.72
CA SER A 24 -20.42 8.82 10.58
C SER A 24 -19.34 9.86 10.89
N SER A 25 -18.91 9.96 12.14
CA SER A 25 -17.88 10.89 12.60
C SER A 25 -16.47 10.31 12.43
N ASN A 26 -15.45 11.17 12.48
CA ASN A 26 -14.02 10.77 12.44
C ASN A 26 -13.61 9.90 11.23
N VAL A 27 -14.34 9.99 10.12
CA VAL A 27 -14.02 9.29 8.88
C VAL A 27 -12.83 9.97 8.19
N LEU A 28 -11.70 9.27 8.04
CA LEU A 28 -10.55 9.74 7.27
C LEU A 28 -10.69 9.48 5.78
N SER A 29 -11.23 8.32 5.42
CA SER A 29 -11.47 7.95 4.04
C SER A 29 -12.55 6.89 3.92
N SER A 30 -13.22 6.88 2.77
CA SER A 30 -14.15 5.84 2.38
C SER A 30 -13.74 5.28 1.02
N GLY A 31 -13.69 3.97 0.89
CA GLY A 31 -13.24 3.30 -0.32
C GLY A 31 -13.95 1.98 -0.61
N TYR A 32 -13.48 1.27 -1.62
CA TYR A 32 -14.05 -0.02 -2.03
C TYR A 32 -14.03 -1.07 -0.91
N GLN A 33 -12.99 -1.05 -0.06
CA GLN A 33 -12.80 -2.04 1.01
C GLN A 33 -13.55 -1.73 2.30
N GLY A 34 -14.04 -0.48 2.47
CA GLY A 34 -14.72 -0.04 3.68
C GLY A 34 -14.40 1.40 4.04
N GLN A 35 -14.56 1.72 5.30
CA GLN A 35 -14.28 3.03 5.88
C GLN A 35 -13.07 2.98 6.79
N VAL A 36 -12.32 4.07 6.82
CA VAL A 36 -11.14 4.25 7.68
C VAL A 36 -11.42 5.38 8.65
N TYR A 37 -11.27 5.10 9.93
CA TYR A 37 -11.52 6.05 11.00
C TYR A 37 -10.24 6.34 11.78
N LEU A 38 -10.15 7.55 12.31
CA LEU A 38 -9.12 7.96 13.26
C LEU A 38 -9.69 7.93 14.68
N TYR A 39 -9.21 6.99 15.50
CA TYR A 39 -9.38 7.07 16.95
C TYR A 39 -8.26 7.92 17.52
N LYS A 40 -8.59 8.88 18.38
CA LYS A 40 -7.63 9.70 19.10
C LYS A 40 -8.10 9.95 20.53
N ASP A 41 -7.23 9.67 21.49
CA ASP A 41 -7.39 10.08 22.88
C ASP A 41 -6.13 10.85 23.35
N LYS A 42 -6.00 11.08 24.67
CA LYS A 42 -4.86 11.84 25.25
C LYS A 42 -3.50 11.19 24.99
N THR A 43 -3.46 9.88 24.82
CA THR A 43 -2.21 9.07 24.76
C THR A 43 -2.06 8.27 23.48
N ASN A 44 -3.15 8.00 22.76
CA ASN A 44 -3.15 7.08 21.62
C ASN A 44 -3.77 7.72 20.38
N SER A 45 -3.21 7.38 19.23
CA SER A 45 -3.82 7.62 17.93
C SER A 45 -3.79 6.32 17.13
N LEU A 46 -4.94 5.89 16.64
CA LEU A 46 -5.11 4.60 15.97
C LEU A 46 -5.90 4.76 14.68
N ILE A 47 -5.57 3.96 13.70
CA ILE A 47 -6.36 3.78 12.48
C ILE A 47 -7.25 2.54 12.65
N ILE A 48 -8.52 2.70 12.36
CA ILE A 48 -9.49 1.62 12.41
C ILE A 48 -10.12 1.47 11.03
N LYS A 49 -9.89 0.33 10.40
CA LYS A 49 -10.56 -0.04 9.14
C LYS A 49 -11.79 -0.87 9.45
N SER A 50 -12.94 -0.40 9.00
CA SER A 50 -14.25 -1.06 9.15
C SER A 50 -14.74 -1.60 7.80
N PRO A 51 -15.42 -2.75 7.76
CA PRO A 51 -16.02 -3.25 6.54
C PRO A 51 -17.16 -2.33 6.09
N LYS A 52 -17.47 -2.34 4.78
CA LYS A 52 -18.67 -1.70 4.24
C LYS A 52 -19.94 -2.26 4.88
N GLU A 53 -20.96 -1.43 4.96
CA GLU A 53 -22.32 -1.85 5.30
C GLU A 53 -22.99 -2.44 4.05
N GLY A 54 -23.99 -3.33 4.27
CA GLY A 54 -24.63 -4.11 3.20
C GLY A 54 -24.30 -5.60 3.29
N LEU A 55 -25.28 -6.48 3.07
CA LEU A 55 -25.15 -7.93 3.37
C LEU A 55 -24.01 -8.60 2.60
N LEU A 56 -23.97 -8.41 1.29
CA LEU A 56 -22.96 -9.05 0.41
C LEU A 56 -21.61 -8.34 0.49
N GLU A 57 -21.60 -7.02 0.44
CA GLU A 57 -20.42 -6.17 0.52
C GLU A 57 -19.68 -6.33 1.85
N LYS A 58 -20.43 -6.47 2.95
CA LYS A 58 -19.92 -6.71 4.29
C LYS A 58 -19.15 -8.04 4.40
N ARG A 59 -19.63 -9.10 3.72
CA ARG A 59 -18.97 -10.41 3.74
C ARG A 59 -17.64 -10.38 2.98
N ILE A 60 -17.62 -9.72 1.82
CA ILE A 60 -16.44 -9.56 0.99
C ILE A 60 -15.40 -8.69 1.71
N SER A 61 -15.79 -7.51 2.19
CA SER A 61 -14.89 -6.57 2.87
C SER A 61 -14.31 -7.13 4.16
N ARG A 62 -15.09 -7.92 4.94
CA ARG A 62 -14.56 -8.66 6.11
C ARG A 62 -13.46 -9.64 5.71
N THR A 63 -13.63 -10.37 4.62
CA THR A 63 -12.63 -11.32 4.12
C THR A 63 -11.36 -10.58 3.69
N MET A 64 -11.51 -9.41 3.05
CA MET A 64 -10.39 -8.55 2.68
C MET A 64 -9.65 -8.02 3.90
N LEU A 65 -10.35 -7.53 4.92
CA LEU A 65 -9.73 -7.06 6.18
C LEU A 65 -9.00 -8.18 6.94
N ARG A 66 -9.56 -9.40 6.96
CA ARG A 66 -8.88 -10.56 7.55
C ARG A 66 -7.61 -10.93 6.78
N ARG A 67 -7.64 -10.81 5.45
CA ARG A 67 -6.46 -11.02 4.62
C ARG A 67 -5.41 -9.94 4.90
N GLU A 68 -5.80 -8.68 4.97
CA GLU A 68 -4.93 -7.55 5.26
C GLU A 68 -4.32 -7.68 6.67
N TYR A 69 -5.10 -8.08 7.67
CA TYR A 69 -4.59 -8.41 9.01
C TYR A 69 -3.48 -9.47 8.98
N ARG A 70 -3.66 -10.56 8.20
CA ARG A 70 -2.63 -11.60 8.09
C ARG A 70 -1.35 -11.07 7.45
N ILE A 71 -1.47 -10.13 6.50
CA ILE A 71 -0.32 -9.47 5.87
C ILE A 71 0.42 -8.60 6.88
N TYR A 72 -0.27 -7.71 7.59
CA TYR A 72 0.34 -6.91 8.65
C TYR A 72 0.99 -7.78 9.74
N SER A 73 0.39 -8.92 10.07
CA SER A 73 0.97 -9.85 11.04
C SER A 73 2.31 -10.44 10.58
N LYS A 74 2.46 -10.73 9.29
CA LYS A 74 3.74 -11.17 8.68
C LYS A 74 4.79 -10.06 8.62
N LEU A 75 4.35 -8.82 8.49
CA LEU A 75 5.22 -7.64 8.43
C LEU A 75 5.55 -7.04 9.81
N SER A 76 5.11 -7.71 10.88
CA SER A 76 5.30 -7.23 12.25
C SER A 76 6.79 -7.03 12.56
N GLY A 77 7.14 -5.83 13.04
CA GLY A 77 8.52 -5.46 13.39
C GLY A 77 9.32 -4.83 12.25
N ILE A 78 8.81 -4.81 11.02
CA ILE A 78 9.49 -4.12 9.92
C ILE A 78 9.28 -2.61 10.09
N LYS A 79 10.38 -1.86 10.25
CA LYS A 79 10.35 -0.39 10.33
C LYS A 79 9.84 0.20 9.02
N GLY A 80 8.88 1.14 9.11
CA GLY A 80 8.24 1.72 7.92
C GLY A 80 6.95 0.99 7.48
N VAL A 81 6.47 0.05 8.31
CA VAL A 81 5.13 -0.53 8.21
C VAL A 81 4.40 -0.26 9.53
N PRO A 82 3.13 0.22 9.50
CA PRO A 82 2.36 0.43 10.71
C PRO A 82 2.23 -0.82 11.56
N ARG A 83 2.36 -0.67 12.88
CA ARG A 83 2.07 -1.76 13.82
C ARG A 83 0.61 -2.16 13.69
N CYS A 84 0.35 -3.46 13.62
CA CYS A 84 -0.99 -4.01 13.69
C CYS A 84 -1.28 -4.47 15.12
N TYR A 85 -2.32 -3.89 15.72
CA TYR A 85 -2.75 -4.23 17.07
C TYR A 85 -3.71 -5.43 17.10
N GLY A 86 -4.43 -5.66 16.01
CA GLY A 86 -5.30 -6.83 15.92
C GLY A 86 -6.55 -6.61 15.08
N LEU A 87 -7.43 -7.59 15.18
CA LEU A 87 -8.72 -7.61 14.49
C LEU A 87 -9.83 -7.82 15.54
N ILE A 88 -10.60 -6.77 15.83
CA ILE A 88 -11.72 -6.80 16.80
C ILE A 88 -12.95 -7.42 16.13
N GLU A 89 -13.63 -8.33 16.83
CA GLU A 89 -14.80 -9.08 16.32
C GLU A 89 -14.58 -9.73 14.93
N GLY A 90 -13.33 -9.96 14.55
CA GLY A 90 -12.99 -10.51 13.23
C GLY A 90 -13.34 -9.62 12.04
N LYS A 91 -13.59 -8.30 12.27
CA LYS A 91 -14.05 -7.37 11.24
C LYS A 91 -13.46 -5.95 11.31
N TYR A 92 -12.95 -5.49 12.46
CA TYR A 92 -12.35 -4.17 12.60
C TYR A 92 -10.84 -4.28 12.75
N LEU A 93 -10.11 -3.87 11.74
CA LEU A 93 -8.64 -3.90 11.75
C LEU A 93 -8.10 -2.65 12.45
N VAL A 94 -7.30 -2.87 13.50
CA VAL A 94 -6.72 -1.80 14.32
C VAL A 94 -5.23 -1.68 14.02
N LEU A 95 -4.83 -0.51 13.55
CA LEU A 95 -3.45 -0.20 13.14
C LEU A 95 -2.93 1.03 13.88
N GLU A 96 -1.62 1.15 13.93
CA GLU A 96 -0.92 2.35 14.36
C GLU A 96 -1.26 3.54 13.43
N PHE A 97 -1.53 4.70 14.01
CA PHE A 97 -1.56 5.94 13.26
C PHE A 97 -0.14 6.44 13.04
N ILE A 98 0.23 6.66 11.80
CA ILE A 98 1.53 7.22 11.44
C ILE A 98 1.37 8.72 11.19
N ASN A 99 2.07 9.53 11.98
CA ASN A 99 2.12 10.97 11.75
C ASN A 99 3.07 11.28 10.58
N GLY A 100 2.54 11.20 9.37
CA GLY A 100 3.26 11.41 8.13
C GLY A 100 2.36 12.10 7.10
N VAL A 101 3.00 12.66 6.08
CA VAL A 101 2.32 13.30 4.93
C VAL A 101 2.38 12.34 3.75
N THR A 102 1.30 12.24 2.96
CA THR A 102 1.32 11.39 1.76
C THR A 102 2.44 11.83 0.80
N MET A 103 3.04 10.88 0.11
CA MET A 103 4.09 11.22 -0.87
C MET A 103 3.58 12.14 -1.98
N ARG A 104 2.27 12.24 -2.18
CA ARG A 104 1.65 13.18 -3.13
C ARG A 104 1.93 14.62 -2.71
N ASP A 105 1.78 14.93 -1.42
CA ASP A 105 1.78 16.29 -0.87
C ASP A 105 3.06 16.61 -0.11
N ALA A 106 3.89 15.60 0.17
CA ALA A 106 5.08 15.74 0.99
C ALA A 106 6.23 16.46 0.26
N LYS A 107 6.92 17.33 0.98
CA LYS A 107 8.25 17.83 0.60
C LYS A 107 9.30 16.89 1.20
N ILE A 108 9.95 16.09 0.35
CA ILE A 108 11.03 15.18 0.76
C ILE A 108 12.31 16.00 0.89
N ARG A 109 12.89 16.07 2.10
CA ARG A 109 14.09 16.87 2.39
C ARG A 109 15.35 16.26 1.77
N ASP A 110 15.51 14.95 1.89
CA ASP A 110 16.60 14.20 1.28
C ASP A 110 16.04 13.06 0.44
N ARG A 111 15.99 13.29 -0.88
CA ARG A 111 15.44 12.32 -1.84
C ARG A 111 16.29 11.06 -1.93
N ARG A 112 17.63 11.19 -1.83
CA ARG A 112 18.53 10.03 -1.92
C ARG A 112 18.27 9.09 -0.77
N ILE A 113 18.37 9.57 0.47
CA ILE A 113 18.12 8.78 1.69
C ILE A 113 16.70 8.21 1.69
N PHE A 114 15.69 8.99 1.28
CA PHE A 114 14.31 8.52 1.23
C PHE A 114 14.14 7.32 0.29
N PHE A 115 14.69 7.37 -0.94
CA PHE A 115 14.54 6.29 -1.91
C PHE A 115 15.42 5.08 -1.59
N GLU A 116 16.58 5.25 -0.95
CA GLU A 116 17.37 4.16 -0.40
C GLU A 116 16.60 3.40 0.69
N ASN A 117 16.02 4.13 1.65
CA ASN A 117 15.17 3.55 2.69
C ASN A 117 13.92 2.88 2.14
N LEU A 118 13.28 3.46 1.11
CA LEU A 118 12.12 2.86 0.46
C LEU A 118 12.48 1.56 -0.25
N LEU A 119 13.62 1.51 -0.95
CA LEU A 119 14.11 0.28 -1.59
C LEU A 119 14.41 -0.80 -0.54
N TYR A 120 15.06 -0.41 0.56
CA TYR A 120 15.31 -1.32 1.67
C TYR A 120 14.01 -1.90 2.23
N LEU A 121 13.01 -1.04 2.50
CA LEU A 121 11.71 -1.44 3.01
C LEU A 121 10.98 -2.41 2.05
N ILE A 122 10.99 -2.14 0.74
CA ILE A 122 10.42 -3.05 -0.28
C ILE A 122 11.11 -4.42 -0.22
N LYS A 123 12.44 -4.44 -0.11
CA LYS A 123 13.20 -5.71 0.00
C LYS A 123 12.85 -6.48 1.26
N GLU A 124 12.70 -5.80 2.41
CA GLU A 124 12.29 -6.45 3.67
C GLU A 124 10.88 -7.06 3.57
N MET A 125 9.93 -6.34 2.96
CA MET A 125 8.60 -6.88 2.71
C MET A 125 8.64 -8.11 1.81
N HIS A 126 9.44 -8.08 0.74
CA HIS A 126 9.60 -9.22 -0.18
C HIS A 126 10.27 -10.41 0.52
N ARG A 127 11.25 -10.19 1.42
CA ARG A 127 11.84 -11.26 2.26
C ARG A 127 10.80 -11.91 3.18
N ALA A 128 9.87 -11.13 3.72
CA ALA A 128 8.74 -11.62 4.49
C ALA A 128 7.67 -12.32 3.63
N GLY A 129 7.88 -12.43 2.32
CA GLY A 129 6.97 -13.05 1.37
C GLY A 129 5.74 -12.19 1.05
N ILE A 130 5.83 -10.86 1.17
CA ILE A 130 4.75 -9.92 0.87
C ILE A 130 5.20 -8.97 -0.23
N ALA A 131 4.40 -8.85 -1.30
CA ALA A 131 4.52 -7.82 -2.33
C ALA A 131 3.27 -6.92 -2.28
N HIS A 132 3.48 -5.61 -2.30
CA HIS A 132 2.40 -4.63 -2.07
C HIS A 132 1.46 -4.48 -3.28
N MET A 133 2.01 -4.54 -4.49
CA MET A 133 1.32 -4.44 -5.78
C MET A 133 0.78 -3.05 -6.14
N ASP A 134 0.52 -2.15 -5.18
CA ASP A 134 -0.09 -0.82 -5.41
C ASP A 134 0.77 0.35 -4.87
N LEU A 135 2.10 0.23 -4.87
CA LEU A 135 3.03 1.30 -4.45
C LEU A 135 3.05 2.49 -5.43
N LYS A 136 2.54 2.32 -6.65
CA LYS A 136 2.42 3.41 -7.62
C LYS A 136 1.47 4.51 -7.13
N LYS A 137 0.49 4.16 -6.30
CA LYS A 137 -0.43 5.11 -5.65
C LYS A 137 0.30 5.83 -4.53
N LYS A 138 0.60 7.12 -4.76
CA LYS A 138 1.38 7.95 -3.82
C LYS A 138 0.73 8.10 -2.43
N ASP A 139 -0.58 7.87 -2.33
CA ASP A 139 -1.32 7.91 -1.06
C ASP A 139 -1.02 6.70 -0.17
N ASN A 140 -0.52 5.59 -0.75
CA ASN A 140 -0.10 4.40 -0.01
C ASN A 140 1.30 4.52 0.59
N LEU A 141 1.95 5.66 0.39
CA LEU A 141 3.30 5.94 0.87
C LEU A 141 3.31 7.24 1.66
N LEU A 142 3.62 7.16 2.95
CA LEU A 142 3.79 8.32 3.82
C LEU A 142 5.27 8.70 3.93
N VAL A 143 5.50 10.00 4.05
CA VAL A 143 6.81 10.60 4.36
C VAL A 143 6.78 11.07 5.79
N VAL A 144 7.56 10.43 6.63
CA VAL A 144 7.67 10.73 8.06
C VAL A 144 8.90 11.59 8.29
N ASN A 145 8.75 12.71 9.01
CA ASN A 145 9.81 13.66 9.30
C ASN A 145 10.58 14.15 8.06
N GLY A 146 9.92 14.15 6.89
CA GLY A 146 10.50 14.62 5.63
C GLY A 146 11.56 13.71 5.00
N LYS A 147 11.86 12.52 5.56
CA LYS A 147 12.94 11.65 5.09
C LYS A 147 12.69 10.14 5.19
N MET A 148 11.76 9.69 6.02
CA MET A 148 11.54 8.25 6.24
C MET A 148 10.27 7.80 5.52
N PRO A 149 10.32 6.75 4.67
CA PRO A 149 9.13 6.18 4.07
C PRO A 149 8.37 5.30 5.07
N CYS A 150 7.05 5.34 4.98
CA CYS A 150 6.18 4.37 5.61
C CYS A 150 5.12 3.89 4.60
N ILE A 151 5.02 2.59 4.41
CA ILE A 151 4.08 1.96 3.47
C ILE A 151 2.81 1.58 4.21
N ILE A 152 1.66 1.98 3.67
CA ILE A 152 0.33 1.73 4.24
C ILE A 152 -0.58 1.10 3.19
N ASP A 153 -1.73 0.57 3.63
CA ASP A 153 -2.79 0.01 2.79
C ASP A 153 -2.39 -1.24 1.98
N PHE A 154 -2.27 -2.37 2.68
CA PHE A 154 -1.92 -3.66 2.10
C PHE A 154 -3.13 -4.43 1.51
N GLY A 155 -4.23 -3.77 1.21
CA GLY A 155 -5.43 -4.41 0.70
C GLY A 155 -5.25 -5.12 -0.64
N ALA A 156 -4.37 -4.63 -1.51
CA ALA A 156 -4.03 -5.25 -2.79
C ALA A 156 -2.85 -6.25 -2.71
N ALA A 157 -2.12 -6.28 -1.58
CA ALA A 157 -0.87 -7.00 -1.46
C ALA A 157 -0.99 -8.51 -1.68
N VAL A 158 0.02 -9.11 -2.27
CA VAL A 158 0.11 -10.55 -2.54
C VAL A 158 1.04 -11.21 -1.53
N SER A 159 0.55 -12.21 -0.82
CA SER A 159 1.37 -13.05 0.08
C SER A 159 1.82 -14.31 -0.63
N ARG A 160 3.12 -14.58 -0.64
CA ARG A 160 3.69 -15.84 -1.11
C ARG A 160 3.22 -16.99 -0.22
N LYS A 161 2.65 -18.02 -0.83
CA LYS A 161 2.25 -19.25 -0.12
C LYS A 161 3.43 -20.21 0.02
N PRO A 162 3.56 -20.90 1.14
CA PRO A 162 4.49 -22.02 1.26
C PRO A 162 4.00 -23.22 0.43
N GLY A 163 4.91 -24.16 0.13
CA GLY A 163 4.60 -25.34 -0.64
C GLY A 163 4.41 -25.07 -2.13
N PHE A 164 4.03 -26.09 -2.90
CA PHE A 164 3.86 -25.99 -4.35
C PHE A 164 2.59 -25.22 -4.72
N SER A 165 2.74 -23.99 -5.22
CA SER A 165 1.63 -23.12 -5.62
C SER A 165 2.03 -22.23 -6.81
N PRO A 166 2.15 -22.79 -8.02
CA PRO A 166 2.74 -22.10 -9.17
C PRO A 166 2.00 -20.82 -9.56
N LEU A 167 0.67 -20.81 -9.54
CA LEU A 167 -0.12 -19.61 -9.82
C LEU A 167 0.13 -18.50 -8.77
N ASN A 168 0.19 -18.86 -7.48
CA ASN A 168 0.49 -17.87 -6.45
C ASN A 168 1.93 -17.34 -6.57
N TRP A 169 2.89 -18.20 -6.90
CA TRP A 169 4.26 -17.77 -7.13
C TRP A 169 4.38 -16.83 -8.33
N TYR A 170 3.67 -17.13 -9.41
CA TYR A 170 3.60 -16.24 -10.57
C TYR A 170 3.02 -14.87 -10.18
N LEU A 171 1.88 -14.83 -9.50
CA LEU A 171 1.24 -13.59 -9.04
C LEU A 171 2.13 -12.82 -8.06
N TYR A 172 2.79 -13.50 -7.13
CA TYR A 172 3.72 -12.88 -6.19
C TYR A 172 4.93 -12.26 -6.92
N ASN A 173 5.53 -13.00 -7.85
CA ASN A 173 6.66 -12.50 -8.63
C ASN A 173 6.27 -11.31 -9.52
N LEU A 174 5.07 -11.32 -10.08
CA LEU A 174 4.53 -10.21 -10.85
C LEU A 174 4.31 -8.97 -9.96
N ALA A 175 3.69 -9.16 -8.80
CA ALA A 175 3.48 -8.09 -7.81
C ALA A 175 4.81 -7.49 -7.31
N SER A 176 5.81 -8.34 -7.07
CA SER A 176 7.16 -7.88 -6.68
C SER A 176 7.82 -7.02 -7.78
N LYS A 177 7.64 -7.39 -9.05
CA LYS A 177 8.10 -6.56 -10.18
C LYS A 177 7.39 -5.21 -10.23
N PHE A 178 6.09 -5.17 -9.95
CA PHE A 178 5.33 -3.93 -9.88
C PHE A 178 5.83 -3.01 -8.76
N ASP A 179 6.19 -3.56 -7.60
CA ASP A 179 6.74 -2.77 -6.49
C ASP A 179 8.09 -2.12 -6.87
N PHE A 180 9.01 -2.86 -7.50
CA PHE A 180 10.27 -2.29 -7.97
C PHE A 180 10.07 -1.28 -9.10
N ASN A 181 9.18 -1.54 -10.06
CA ASN A 181 8.84 -0.58 -11.11
C ASN A 181 8.21 0.68 -10.53
N ALA A 182 7.38 0.56 -9.48
CA ALA A 182 6.81 1.71 -8.78
C ALA A 182 7.92 2.53 -8.12
N TRP A 183 8.88 1.89 -7.43
CA TRP A 183 10.03 2.56 -6.83
C TRP A 183 10.82 3.37 -7.86
N ILE A 184 11.16 2.78 -9.01
CA ILE A 184 11.85 3.46 -10.12
C ILE A 184 11.03 4.68 -10.59
N LYS A 185 9.73 4.49 -10.85
CA LYS A 185 8.86 5.58 -11.33
C LYS A 185 8.68 6.71 -10.32
N LEU A 186 8.66 6.38 -9.04
CA LEU A 186 8.59 7.38 -7.97
C LEU A 186 9.91 8.15 -7.82
N LYS A 187 11.07 7.48 -8.01
CA LYS A 187 12.40 8.08 -7.92
C LYS A 187 12.72 8.97 -9.12
N TYR A 188 12.47 8.49 -10.33
CA TYR A 188 12.89 9.13 -11.57
C TYR A 188 11.75 9.87 -12.31
N GLY A 189 10.49 9.63 -11.93
CA GLY A 189 9.33 10.22 -12.60
C GLY A 189 9.18 9.74 -14.04
N LYS A 190 9.03 10.70 -14.96
CA LYS A 190 8.93 10.40 -16.40
C LYS A 190 10.29 10.28 -17.11
N ARG A 191 11.39 10.58 -16.41
CA ARG A 191 12.76 10.62 -16.97
C ARG A 191 13.47 9.28 -16.76
N LEU A 192 12.92 8.22 -17.37
CA LEU A 192 13.46 6.87 -17.25
C LEU A 192 14.82 6.71 -17.95
N GLU A 193 15.17 7.63 -18.84
CA GLU A 193 16.51 7.73 -19.45
C GLU A 193 17.61 8.06 -18.44
N ASN A 194 17.26 8.70 -17.34
CA ASN A 194 18.21 9.09 -16.28
C ASN A 194 18.40 8.02 -15.20
N ILE A 195 17.90 6.79 -15.43
CA ILE A 195 18.11 5.69 -14.48
C ILE A 195 19.59 5.33 -14.47
N ILE A 196 20.22 5.43 -13.30
CA ILE A 196 21.61 4.98 -13.10
C ILE A 196 21.72 3.47 -13.21
N ASP A 197 22.89 2.96 -13.60
CA ASP A 197 23.09 1.54 -13.89
C ASP A 197 22.79 0.63 -12.69
N GLU A 198 23.10 1.07 -11.48
CA GLU A 198 22.79 0.36 -10.22
C GLU A 198 21.28 0.16 -10.00
N ASP A 199 20.46 1.09 -10.46
CA ASP A 199 19.01 1.03 -10.29
C ASP A 199 18.30 0.30 -11.45
N ARG A 200 18.96 0.17 -12.63
CA ARG A 200 18.38 -0.53 -13.80
C ARG A 200 17.99 -1.96 -13.53
N GLN A 201 18.70 -2.65 -12.64
CA GLN A 201 18.36 -4.02 -12.25
C GLN A 201 16.97 -4.17 -11.66
N TYR A 202 16.40 -3.09 -11.08
CA TYR A 202 15.06 -3.05 -10.48
C TYR A 202 13.97 -2.69 -11.48
N TYR A 203 14.31 -2.23 -12.69
CA TYR A 203 13.32 -1.88 -13.70
C TYR A 203 13.12 -3.02 -14.70
N ARG A 204 11.92 -3.57 -14.72
CA ARG A 204 11.53 -4.57 -15.71
C ARG A 204 10.22 -4.16 -16.35
N MET A 205 10.27 -3.78 -17.63
CA MET A 205 9.06 -3.46 -18.38
C MET A 205 8.02 -4.58 -18.25
N THR A 206 6.84 -4.22 -17.83
CA THR A 206 5.68 -5.12 -17.83
C THR A 206 5.13 -5.29 -19.26
N PHE A 207 4.33 -6.32 -19.48
CA PHE A 207 3.71 -6.55 -20.79
C PHE A 207 2.83 -5.38 -21.22
N GLU A 208 2.09 -4.75 -20.28
CA GLU A 208 1.27 -3.55 -20.53
C GLU A 208 2.10 -2.35 -20.96
N GLU A 209 3.27 -2.15 -20.36
CA GLU A 209 4.20 -1.09 -20.76
C GLU A 209 4.78 -1.36 -22.15
N LYS A 210 5.12 -2.60 -22.45
CA LYS A 210 5.58 -3.00 -23.78
C LYS A 210 4.50 -2.79 -24.83
N SER A 211 3.26 -3.24 -24.57
CA SER A 211 2.14 -3.07 -25.51
C SER A 211 1.77 -1.60 -25.72
N SER A 212 1.75 -0.79 -24.67
CA SER A 212 1.49 0.65 -24.81
C SER A 212 2.59 1.37 -25.60
N MET A 213 3.86 0.96 -25.47
CA MET A 213 4.95 1.48 -26.29
C MET A 213 4.84 1.07 -27.76
N VAL A 214 4.45 -0.18 -28.03
CA VAL A 214 4.22 -0.66 -29.40
C VAL A 214 3.07 0.12 -30.05
N ILE A 215 1.94 0.28 -29.35
CA ILE A 215 0.79 1.05 -29.85
C ILE A 215 1.19 2.51 -30.10
N LYS A 216 1.94 3.15 -29.19
CA LYS A 216 2.45 4.50 -29.37
C LYS A 216 3.42 4.61 -30.57
N ARG A 217 4.30 3.62 -30.78
CA ARG A 217 5.18 3.57 -31.97
C ARG A 217 4.37 3.46 -33.25
N ILE A 218 3.39 2.57 -33.30
CA ILE A 218 2.49 2.41 -34.46
C ILE A 218 1.73 3.73 -34.72
N TYR A 219 1.14 4.35 -33.68
CA TYR A 219 0.45 5.63 -33.80
C TYR A 219 1.37 6.74 -34.35
N LEU A 220 2.58 6.86 -33.81
CA LEU A 220 3.54 7.88 -34.27
C LEU A 220 4.02 7.58 -35.71
N TRP A 221 4.17 6.31 -36.06
CA TRP A 221 4.50 5.90 -37.42
C TRP A 221 3.38 6.25 -38.39
N VAL A 222 2.13 5.89 -38.08
CA VAL A 222 0.95 6.22 -38.88
C VAL A 222 0.81 7.74 -39.04
N ARG A 223 0.92 8.51 -37.95
CA ARG A 223 0.87 9.98 -38.01
C ARG A 223 1.95 10.59 -38.88
N LYS A 224 3.17 10.03 -38.86
CA LYS A 224 4.30 10.50 -39.69
C LYS A 224 4.07 10.25 -41.19
N TYR A 225 3.40 9.15 -41.52
CA TYR A 225 3.15 8.78 -42.93
C TYR A 225 1.85 9.40 -43.47
N LEU A 226 0.77 9.48 -42.68
CA LEU A 226 -0.46 10.14 -43.10
C LEU A 226 -0.31 11.67 -43.15
N GLY A 227 0.47 12.28 -42.27
CA GLY A 227 0.79 13.74 -42.33
C GLY A 227 1.73 14.12 -43.47
N LYS A 228 2.14 13.21 -44.36
CA LYS A 228 2.86 13.48 -45.59
C LYS A 228 1.98 13.34 -46.86
N ILE A 229 0.73 12.92 -46.67
CA ILE A 229 -0.23 12.65 -47.75
C ILE A 229 -1.36 13.70 -47.75
N LEU A 230 -1.46 14.52 -46.72
CA LEU A 230 -2.28 15.75 -46.62
C LEU A 230 -1.36 16.96 -46.61
#